data_8465552d04e2a6164cd6f518f1acaddb
#
_entry.id   8465552d04e2a6164cd6f518f1acaddb
#
_cell.length_a   1.000
_cell.length_b   1.000
_cell.length_c   1.000
_cell.angle_alpha   90.00
_cell.angle_beta   90.00
_cell.angle_gamma   90.00
#
_symmetry.space_group_name_H-M   'P 1'
#
loop_
_entity.id
_entity.type
_entity.pdbx_description
1 polymer ?
#
loop_
_entity_poly.entity_id
_entity_poly.type
_entity_poly.pdbx_seq_one_letter_code
_entity_poly.pdbx_strand_id
1 'polypeptide(L)'
;MVLITTTKNTFIIQAIKSMRWRGFSYVKVIAVDDYSSLIRDFGTSCFRDEQSLLLPVFPDNDSTTCIRSLYFIHQWLKSQPVNIPCLAWGDNGVVSNKGIPFIPWKLTAEQFCFYIDKFINGWRCKKKYSRDHKVSFLERQLSPREKSIFIYTKEGKDIAWISNTLGISSKTVWTHRRRAMDKLGVKRLHQFINIPCSLISENIQL
;
A
#
# COMPACT_ATOMS: atom_id res chain seq x y z
N MET A 1 -1.21 12.02 -19.82
CA MET A 1 -1.32 11.15 -18.64
C MET A 1 -1.06 11.96 -17.37
N VAL A 2 -1.80 11.73 -16.30
CA VAL A 2 -1.51 12.27 -14.97
C VAL A 2 -0.81 11.20 -14.14
N LEU A 3 0.37 11.51 -13.64
CA LEU A 3 1.12 10.64 -12.73
C LEU A 3 1.11 11.27 -11.34
N ILE A 4 0.50 10.57 -10.40
CA ILE A 4 0.41 10.99 -9.00
C ILE A 4 1.46 10.23 -8.23
N THR A 5 2.42 10.94 -7.64
CA THR A 5 3.48 10.32 -6.84
C THR A 5 3.46 10.84 -5.41
N THR A 6 3.78 9.99 -4.47
CA THR A 6 3.76 10.30 -3.03
C THR A 6 5.19 10.34 -2.52
N THR A 7 5.93 11.36 -2.91
CA THR A 7 7.31 11.57 -2.45
C THR A 7 7.59 13.05 -2.23
N LYS A 8 8.32 13.35 -1.17
CA LYS A 8 8.88 14.70 -0.90
C LYS A 8 10.25 14.92 -1.55
N ASN A 9 10.82 13.87 -2.15
CA ASN A 9 12.13 13.95 -2.75
C ASN A 9 12.07 14.69 -4.08
N THR A 10 12.54 15.93 -4.09
CA THR A 10 12.54 16.81 -5.27
C THR A 10 13.37 16.24 -6.43
N PHE A 11 14.44 15.51 -6.14
CA PHE A 11 15.25 14.86 -7.18
C PHE A 11 14.46 13.78 -7.90
N ILE A 12 13.70 12.96 -7.18
CA ILE A 12 12.81 11.96 -7.77
C ILE A 12 11.75 12.63 -8.64
N ILE A 13 11.12 13.69 -8.14
CA ILE A 13 10.10 14.44 -8.88
C ILE A 13 10.67 15.03 -10.18
N GLN A 14 11.83 15.66 -10.11
CA GLN A 14 12.49 16.24 -11.27
C GLN A 14 12.94 15.16 -12.27
N ALA A 15 13.49 14.05 -11.76
CA ALA A 15 13.85 12.93 -12.62
C ALA A 15 12.64 12.41 -13.40
N ILE A 16 11.51 12.18 -12.74
CA ILE A 16 10.27 11.74 -13.40
C ILE A 16 9.79 12.75 -14.44
N LYS A 17 9.84 14.07 -14.15
CA LYS A 17 9.46 15.14 -15.07
C LYS A 17 10.35 15.23 -16.29
N SER A 18 11.65 14.93 -16.16
CA SER A 18 12.64 14.99 -17.24
C SER A 18 12.66 13.74 -18.13
N MET A 19 11.96 12.67 -17.75
CA MET A 19 11.96 11.42 -18.52
C MET A 19 11.25 11.56 -19.84
N ARG A 20 11.76 10.88 -20.87
CA ARG A 20 11.09 10.77 -22.18
C ARG A 20 10.07 9.64 -22.13
N TRP A 21 8.81 9.99 -22.04
CA TRP A 21 7.71 9.05 -21.95
C TRP A 21 7.28 8.56 -23.34
N ARG A 22 7.45 7.26 -23.61
CA ARG A 22 6.96 6.65 -24.85
C ARG A 22 5.43 6.49 -24.76
N GLY A 23 4.71 6.82 -25.84
CA GLY A 23 3.24 6.66 -25.89
C GLY A 23 2.43 7.77 -25.19
N PHE A 24 3.08 8.79 -24.61
CA PHE A 24 2.41 9.94 -24.02
C PHE A 24 3.03 11.24 -24.54
N SER A 25 2.22 12.06 -25.16
CA SER A 25 2.64 13.39 -25.62
C SER A 25 2.97 14.34 -24.47
N TYR A 26 2.31 14.12 -23.32
CA TYR A 26 2.48 14.92 -22.12
C TYR A 26 2.21 14.09 -20.85
N VAL A 27 3.06 14.24 -19.85
CA VAL A 27 2.88 13.66 -18.52
C VAL A 27 2.89 14.74 -17.46
N LYS A 28 1.74 14.97 -16.84
CA LYS A 28 1.61 15.88 -15.70
C LYS A 28 1.96 15.11 -14.43
N VAL A 29 3.02 15.53 -13.75
CA VAL A 29 3.43 14.92 -12.47
C VAL A 29 2.86 15.73 -11.31
N ILE A 30 2.06 15.08 -10.48
CA ILE A 30 1.50 15.65 -9.26
C ILE A 30 2.19 14.95 -8.10
N ALA A 31 2.96 15.72 -7.32
CA ALA A 31 3.58 15.23 -6.10
C ALA A 31 2.68 15.56 -4.91
N VAL A 32 2.48 14.57 -4.05
CA VAL A 32 1.68 14.66 -2.83
C VAL A 32 2.61 14.50 -1.65
N ASP A 33 2.51 15.38 -0.66
CA ASP A 33 3.42 15.41 0.48
C ASP A 33 3.35 14.17 1.36
N ASP A 34 2.15 13.69 1.57
CA ASP A 34 1.86 12.45 2.27
C ASP A 34 0.60 11.80 1.73
N TYR A 35 0.33 10.59 2.18
CA TYR A 35 -0.81 9.81 1.69
C TYR A 35 -2.16 10.31 2.22
N SER A 36 -2.18 11.04 3.34
CA SER A 36 -3.41 11.63 3.86
C SER A 36 -3.87 12.81 3.01
N SER A 37 -2.93 13.52 2.40
CA SER A 37 -3.24 14.62 1.47
C SER A 37 -3.90 14.14 0.17
N LEU A 38 -3.75 12.87 -0.22
CA LEU A 38 -4.55 12.30 -1.32
C LEU A 38 -6.05 12.46 -1.08
N ILE A 39 -6.50 12.21 0.16
CA ILE A 39 -7.92 12.31 0.50
C ILE A 39 -8.35 13.77 0.59
N ARG A 40 -7.51 14.64 1.18
CA ARG A 40 -7.81 16.04 1.39
C ARG A 40 -7.79 16.87 0.10
N ASP A 41 -6.71 16.72 -0.69
CA ASP A 41 -6.39 17.61 -1.79
C ASP A 41 -6.96 17.13 -3.13
N PHE A 42 -7.25 15.83 -3.24
CA PHE A 42 -7.78 15.19 -4.44
C PHE A 42 -9.09 14.48 -4.15
N GLY A 43 -10.14 15.26 -3.98
CA GLY A 43 -11.50 14.74 -3.88
C GLY A 43 -11.94 13.95 -5.12
N THR A 44 -13.13 13.40 -5.10
CA THR A 44 -13.66 12.43 -6.08
C THR A 44 -13.78 12.94 -7.54
N SER A 45 -13.52 14.21 -7.81
CA SER A 45 -13.83 14.84 -9.11
C SER A 45 -12.62 15.09 -10.02
N CYS A 46 -11.37 14.95 -9.53
CA CYS A 46 -10.20 15.47 -10.23
C CYS A 46 -9.71 14.64 -11.44
N PHE A 47 -10.18 13.40 -11.64
CA PHE A 47 -9.58 12.48 -12.62
C PHE A 47 -10.58 11.83 -13.58
N ARG A 48 -11.72 12.47 -13.84
CA ARG A 48 -12.80 11.86 -14.64
C ARG A 48 -12.39 11.52 -16.07
N ASP A 49 -11.58 12.36 -16.71
CA ASP A 49 -11.32 12.31 -18.15
C ASP A 49 -9.85 12.03 -18.50
N GLU A 50 -8.94 12.04 -17.55
CA GLU A 50 -7.51 11.87 -17.82
C GLU A 50 -7.02 10.46 -17.45
N GLN A 51 -6.10 9.95 -18.25
CA GLN A 51 -5.39 8.72 -17.89
C GLN A 51 -4.50 8.99 -16.69
N SER A 52 -4.88 8.44 -15.56
CA SER A 52 -4.17 8.63 -14.30
C SER A 52 -3.46 7.36 -13.87
N LEU A 53 -2.28 7.50 -13.28
CA LEU A 53 -1.51 6.45 -12.64
C LEU A 53 -1.11 6.92 -11.24
N LEU A 54 -1.43 6.15 -10.22
CA LEU A 54 -0.88 6.34 -8.88
C LEU A 54 0.44 5.57 -8.77
N LEU A 55 1.52 6.29 -8.49
CA LEU A 55 2.88 5.77 -8.30
C LEU A 55 3.37 6.09 -6.89
N PRO A 56 2.93 5.34 -5.87
CA PRO A 56 3.45 5.51 -4.52
C PRO A 56 4.90 5.07 -4.43
N VAL A 57 5.71 5.86 -3.72
CA VAL A 57 7.13 5.58 -3.49
C VAL A 57 7.31 5.05 -2.07
N PHE A 58 7.84 3.85 -1.93
CA PHE A 58 8.03 3.20 -0.64
C PHE A 58 9.52 2.97 -0.35
N PRO A 59 10.07 3.62 0.69
CA PRO A 59 11.43 3.35 1.13
C PRO A 59 11.60 1.90 1.63
N ASP A 60 12.71 1.28 1.30
CA ASP A 60 12.98 -0.15 1.57
C ASP A 60 12.90 -0.56 3.05
N ASN A 61 13.09 0.35 3.98
CA ASN A 61 13.30 0.03 5.39
C ASN A 61 12.15 0.40 6.33
N ASP A 62 11.06 0.99 5.84
CA ASP A 62 9.96 1.45 6.70
C ASP A 62 8.63 0.75 6.39
N SER A 63 8.50 -0.48 6.89
CA SER A 63 7.27 -1.26 6.73
C SER A 63 6.05 -0.63 7.41
N THR A 64 6.25 0.11 8.50
CA THR A 64 5.14 0.74 9.24
C THR A 64 4.54 1.88 8.45
N THR A 65 5.38 2.77 7.94
CA THR A 65 4.94 3.86 7.06
C THR A 65 4.31 3.30 5.77
N CYS A 66 4.87 2.21 5.22
CA CYS A 66 4.30 1.56 4.05
C CYS A 66 2.88 1.04 4.31
N ILE A 67 2.63 0.32 5.41
CA ILE A 67 1.30 -0.20 5.77
C ILE A 67 0.31 0.94 5.93
N ARG A 68 0.69 1.98 6.67
CA ARG A 68 -0.14 3.17 6.89
C ARG A 68 -0.48 3.86 5.57
N SER A 69 0.51 4.00 4.71
CA SER A 69 0.34 4.62 3.40
C SER A 69 -0.59 3.81 2.49
N LEU A 70 -0.44 2.49 2.48
CA LEU A 70 -1.31 1.60 1.72
C LEU A 70 -2.78 1.68 2.19
N TYR A 71 -3.01 1.87 3.48
CA TYR A 71 -4.36 2.10 4.00
C TYR A 71 -4.98 3.36 3.39
N PHE A 72 -4.29 4.51 3.44
CA PHE A 72 -4.79 5.75 2.85
C PHE A 72 -4.98 5.66 1.33
N ILE A 73 -4.05 5.03 0.64
CA ILE A 73 -4.17 4.75 -0.80
C ILE A 73 -5.44 3.95 -1.09
N HIS A 74 -5.68 2.89 -0.31
CA HIS A 74 -6.85 2.04 -0.50
C HIS A 74 -8.16 2.80 -0.28
N GLN A 75 -8.27 3.59 0.80
CA GLN A 75 -9.44 4.42 1.07
C GLN A 75 -9.66 5.43 -0.04
N TRP A 76 -8.61 6.09 -0.48
CA TRP A 76 -8.70 7.05 -1.58
C TRP A 76 -9.12 6.40 -2.90
N LEU A 77 -8.53 5.26 -3.27
CA LEU A 77 -8.92 4.53 -4.50
C LEU A 77 -10.37 4.06 -4.46
N LYS A 78 -10.87 3.64 -3.29
CA LYS A 78 -12.29 3.27 -3.13
C LYS A 78 -13.23 4.46 -3.31
N SER A 79 -12.82 5.65 -2.94
CA SER A 79 -13.63 6.86 -3.07
C SER A 79 -13.67 7.43 -4.49
N GLN A 80 -12.80 6.96 -5.39
CA GLN A 80 -12.74 7.48 -6.76
C GLN A 80 -13.85 6.92 -7.65
N PRO A 81 -14.48 7.74 -8.50
CA PRO A 81 -15.52 7.31 -9.44
C PRO A 81 -14.97 6.45 -10.58
N VAL A 82 -13.66 6.50 -10.79
CA VAL A 82 -12.96 5.76 -11.83
C VAL A 82 -11.89 4.86 -11.21
N ASN A 83 -11.63 3.73 -11.83
CA ASN A 83 -10.60 2.81 -11.36
C ASN A 83 -9.21 3.32 -11.80
N ILE A 84 -8.43 3.80 -10.85
CA ILE A 84 -7.08 4.34 -11.06
C ILE A 84 -6.06 3.22 -10.85
N PRO A 85 -5.22 2.90 -11.85
CA PRO A 85 -4.15 1.93 -11.68
C PRO A 85 -3.13 2.40 -10.64
N CYS A 86 -2.66 1.47 -9.81
CA CYS A 86 -1.66 1.72 -8.79
C CYS A 86 -0.46 0.80 -9.02
N LEU A 87 0.72 1.39 -9.15
CA LEU A 87 2.00 0.72 -9.33
C LEU A 87 2.98 1.27 -8.30
N ALA A 88 3.43 0.44 -7.36
CA ALA A 88 4.37 0.88 -6.34
C ALA A 88 5.79 1.03 -6.90
N TRP A 89 6.54 2.03 -6.44
CA TRP A 89 7.96 2.15 -6.68
C TRP A 89 8.73 1.83 -5.40
N GLY A 90 9.47 0.72 -5.44
CA GLY A 90 10.14 0.09 -4.32
C GLY A 90 9.38 -1.13 -3.79
N ASP A 91 10.14 -2.12 -3.34
CA ASP A 91 9.63 -3.31 -2.67
C ASP A 91 10.20 -3.39 -1.27
N ASN A 92 9.36 -3.34 -0.27
CA ASN A 92 9.76 -3.50 1.13
C ASN A 92 9.17 -4.76 1.79
N GLY A 93 8.77 -5.75 0.99
CA GLY A 93 8.14 -6.97 1.42
C GLY A 93 6.67 -6.82 1.83
N VAL A 94 6.22 -5.62 2.23
CA VAL A 94 4.80 -5.34 2.49
C VAL A 94 4.04 -5.24 1.18
N VAL A 95 4.60 -4.57 0.20
CA VAL A 95 4.02 -4.38 -1.14
C VAL A 95 3.83 -5.73 -1.82
N SER A 96 4.88 -6.55 -1.88
CA SER A 96 4.82 -7.88 -2.50
C SER A 96 3.86 -8.82 -1.78
N ASN A 97 3.81 -8.80 -0.44
CA ASN A 97 2.86 -9.61 0.33
C ASN A 97 1.38 -9.23 0.09
N LYS A 98 1.12 -8.00 -0.32
CA LYS A 98 -0.24 -7.53 -0.64
C LYS A 98 -0.63 -7.73 -2.11
N GLY A 99 0.26 -8.34 -2.91
CA GLY A 99 0.01 -8.54 -4.34
C GLY A 99 -0.07 -7.25 -5.15
N ILE A 100 0.48 -6.15 -4.62
CA ILE A 100 0.53 -4.87 -5.32
C ILE A 100 1.64 -4.95 -6.37
N PRO A 101 1.36 -4.64 -7.64
CA PRO A 101 2.41 -4.56 -8.63
C PRO A 101 3.41 -3.49 -8.25
N PHE A 102 4.70 -3.79 -8.42
CA PHE A 102 5.77 -2.85 -8.08
C PHE A 102 6.90 -2.86 -9.11
N ILE A 103 7.65 -1.78 -9.10
CA ILE A 103 8.91 -1.65 -9.83
C ILE A 103 10.07 -1.53 -8.84
N PRO A 104 11.21 -2.16 -9.09
CA PRO A 104 12.36 -2.11 -8.19
C PRO A 104 13.01 -0.72 -8.16
N TRP A 105 13.78 -0.45 -7.11
CA TRP A 105 14.50 0.83 -6.97
C TRP A 105 15.57 1.06 -8.02
N LYS A 106 16.37 0.03 -8.30
CA LYS A 106 17.54 0.15 -9.16
C LYS A 106 17.15 -0.05 -10.62
N LEU A 107 16.72 1.03 -11.26
CA LEU A 107 16.35 1.06 -12.68
C LEU A 107 17.01 2.24 -13.39
N THR A 108 17.34 2.04 -14.65
CA THR A 108 17.64 3.17 -15.54
C THR A 108 16.33 3.91 -15.90
N ALA A 109 16.43 5.16 -16.36
CA ALA A 109 15.27 5.92 -16.78
C ALA A 109 14.47 5.21 -17.91
N GLU A 110 15.17 4.54 -18.82
CA GLU A 110 14.53 3.77 -19.89
C GLU A 110 13.76 2.56 -19.37
N GLN A 111 14.36 1.80 -18.43
CA GLN A 111 13.71 0.68 -17.78
C GLN A 111 12.48 1.13 -17.00
N PHE A 112 12.58 2.23 -16.26
CA PHE A 112 11.46 2.80 -15.51
C PHE A 112 10.29 3.14 -16.43
N CYS A 113 10.53 3.89 -17.52
CA CYS A 113 9.51 4.22 -18.51
C CYS A 113 8.91 2.97 -19.16
N PHE A 114 9.74 1.97 -19.47
CA PHE A 114 9.29 0.70 -20.05
C PHE A 114 8.34 -0.06 -19.10
N TYR A 115 8.67 -0.14 -17.79
CA TYR A 115 7.82 -0.81 -16.81
C TYR A 115 6.46 -0.11 -16.67
N ILE A 116 6.45 1.22 -16.62
CA ILE A 116 5.20 1.99 -16.52
C ILE A 116 4.36 1.82 -17.78
N ASP A 117 4.95 1.92 -18.95
CA ASP A 117 4.24 1.73 -20.21
C ASP A 117 3.64 0.33 -20.32
N LYS A 118 4.42 -0.71 -20.05
CA LYS A 118 3.95 -2.09 -20.00
C LYS A 118 2.81 -2.29 -19.01
N PHE A 119 2.91 -1.68 -17.82
CA PHE A 119 1.88 -1.78 -16.79
C PHE A 119 0.57 -1.12 -17.25
N ILE A 120 0.63 0.11 -17.78
CA ILE A 120 -0.55 0.84 -18.25
C ILE A 120 -1.21 0.11 -19.42
N ASN A 121 -0.44 -0.38 -20.38
CA ASN A 121 -0.98 -1.13 -21.51
C ASN A 121 -1.63 -2.44 -21.08
N GLY A 122 -1.01 -3.18 -20.16
CA GLY A 122 -1.60 -4.38 -19.56
C GLY A 122 -2.87 -4.08 -18.76
N TRP A 123 -2.91 -2.97 -18.03
CA TRP A 123 -4.11 -2.52 -17.31
C TRP A 123 -5.26 -2.18 -18.25
N ARG A 124 -4.99 -1.46 -19.34
CA ARG A 124 -6.00 -1.12 -20.37
C ARG A 124 -6.61 -2.37 -20.99
N CYS A 125 -5.79 -3.37 -21.32
CA CYS A 125 -6.27 -4.64 -21.87
C CYS A 125 -7.20 -5.36 -20.87
N LYS A 126 -6.83 -5.44 -19.58
CA LYS A 126 -7.65 -6.06 -18.53
C LYS A 126 -8.97 -5.34 -18.28
N LYS A 127 -8.98 -4.00 -18.36
CA LYS A 127 -10.20 -3.19 -18.17
C LYS A 127 -11.28 -3.50 -19.22
N LYS A 128 -10.91 -3.98 -20.42
CA LYS A 128 -11.87 -4.43 -21.45
C LYS A 128 -12.61 -5.72 -21.07
N TYR A 129 -11.99 -6.57 -20.22
CA TYR A 129 -12.49 -7.92 -19.90
C TYR A 129 -13.04 -8.08 -18.48
N SER A 130 -12.84 -7.13 -17.59
CA SER A 130 -13.23 -7.29 -16.18
C SER A 130 -13.64 -5.95 -15.55
N ARG A 131 -14.95 -5.87 -15.21
CA ARG A 131 -15.50 -4.76 -14.41
C ARG A 131 -15.15 -4.84 -12.92
N ASP A 132 -14.55 -5.94 -12.43
CA ASP A 132 -14.43 -6.26 -11.01
C ASP A 132 -13.00 -6.30 -10.46
N HIS A 133 -12.01 -5.70 -11.12
CA HIS A 133 -10.70 -5.55 -10.48
C HIS A 133 -10.71 -4.40 -9.45
N LYS A 134 -11.47 -4.60 -8.38
CA LYS A 134 -11.18 -3.93 -7.11
C LYS A 134 -9.82 -4.46 -6.65
N VAL A 135 -8.80 -3.64 -6.69
CA VAL A 135 -7.51 -3.95 -6.09
C VAL A 135 -7.75 -4.04 -4.57
N SER A 136 -7.94 -5.24 -4.07
CA SER A 136 -8.10 -5.50 -2.65
C SER A 136 -6.73 -5.53 -2.00
N PHE A 137 -6.24 -4.35 -1.61
CA PHE A 137 -4.95 -4.21 -0.91
C PHE A 137 -4.91 -4.90 0.46
N LEU A 138 -6.06 -5.35 0.98
CA LEU A 138 -6.20 -5.86 2.35
C LEU A 138 -6.84 -7.25 2.45
N GLU A 139 -6.83 -8.05 1.38
CA GLU A 139 -7.47 -9.39 1.38
C GLU A 139 -6.92 -10.36 2.43
N ARG A 140 -5.70 -10.17 2.90
CA ARG A 140 -5.19 -10.95 4.04
C ARG A 140 -5.53 -10.26 5.36
N GLN A 141 -6.81 -10.24 5.70
CA GLN A 141 -7.24 -9.75 7.00
C GLN A 141 -6.70 -10.63 8.13
N LEU A 142 -6.42 -10.00 9.26
CA LEU A 142 -6.12 -10.74 10.48
C LEU A 142 -7.38 -11.52 10.91
N SER A 143 -7.19 -12.78 11.29
CA SER A 143 -8.27 -13.53 11.94
C SER A 143 -8.64 -12.91 13.29
N PRO A 144 -9.83 -13.20 13.86
CA PRO A 144 -10.21 -12.69 15.18
C PRO A 144 -9.16 -12.95 16.25
N ARG A 145 -8.55 -14.14 16.27
CA ARG A 145 -7.46 -14.50 17.19
C ARG A 145 -6.20 -13.68 16.96
N GLU A 146 -5.82 -13.48 15.72
CA GLU A 146 -4.65 -12.66 15.37
C GLU A 146 -4.88 -11.19 15.74
N LYS A 147 -6.10 -10.66 15.60
CA LYS A 147 -6.48 -9.31 16.04
C LYS A 147 -6.36 -9.16 17.56
N SER A 148 -6.91 -10.10 18.35
CA SER A 148 -6.79 -10.07 19.81
C SER A 148 -5.33 -10.09 20.25
N ILE A 149 -4.52 -10.98 19.66
CA ILE A 149 -3.09 -11.07 19.99
C ILE A 149 -2.35 -9.80 19.58
N PHE A 150 -2.70 -9.17 18.46
CA PHE A 150 -2.15 -7.89 18.06
C PHE A 150 -2.44 -6.80 19.10
N ILE A 151 -3.71 -6.66 19.52
CA ILE A 151 -4.13 -5.65 20.48
C ILE A 151 -3.40 -5.84 21.82
N TYR A 152 -3.41 -7.04 22.39
CA TYR A 152 -2.75 -7.32 23.66
C TYR A 152 -1.23 -7.12 23.58
N THR A 153 -0.60 -7.52 22.46
CA THR A 153 0.84 -7.27 22.25
C THR A 153 1.14 -5.77 22.22
N LYS A 154 0.29 -4.99 21.58
CA LYS A 154 0.40 -3.53 21.50
C LYS A 154 0.21 -2.85 22.86
N GLU A 155 -0.65 -3.40 23.72
CA GLU A 155 -0.86 -2.98 25.10
C GLU A 155 0.31 -3.37 26.04
N GLY A 156 1.35 -4.02 25.51
CA GLY A 156 2.51 -4.44 26.28
C GLY A 156 2.31 -5.73 27.08
N LYS A 157 1.22 -6.48 26.82
CA LYS A 157 1.00 -7.78 27.48
C LYS A 157 2.00 -8.82 26.98
N ASP A 158 2.56 -9.58 27.90
CA ASP A 158 3.48 -10.67 27.59
C ASP A 158 2.76 -11.92 27.06
N ILE A 159 3.53 -12.87 26.54
CA ILE A 159 2.98 -14.10 25.96
C ILE A 159 2.24 -14.94 26.99
N ALA A 160 2.73 -14.99 28.24
CA ALA A 160 2.12 -15.78 29.30
C ALA A 160 0.74 -15.23 29.67
N TRP A 161 0.63 -13.91 29.82
CA TRP A 161 -0.63 -13.23 30.06
C TRP A 161 -1.64 -13.46 28.92
N ILE A 162 -1.19 -13.29 27.66
CA ILE A 162 -2.05 -13.51 26.48
C ILE A 162 -2.51 -14.98 26.41
N SER A 163 -1.61 -15.92 26.70
CA SER A 163 -1.88 -17.36 26.74
C SER A 163 -2.99 -17.70 27.74
N ASN A 164 -2.87 -17.19 28.97
CA ASN A 164 -3.87 -17.39 30.01
C ASN A 164 -5.22 -16.74 29.65
N THR A 165 -5.19 -15.50 29.16
CA THR A 165 -6.41 -14.75 28.82
C THR A 165 -7.17 -15.38 27.65
N LEU A 166 -6.47 -15.93 26.67
CA LEU A 166 -7.09 -16.54 25.50
C LEU A 166 -7.34 -18.06 25.63
N GLY A 167 -6.90 -18.69 26.71
CA GLY A 167 -7.02 -20.14 26.96
C GLY A 167 -6.27 -20.98 25.92
N ILE A 168 -5.09 -20.55 25.46
CA ILE A 168 -4.27 -21.25 24.47
C ILE A 168 -2.81 -21.32 24.93
N SER A 169 -2.03 -22.24 24.37
CA SER A 169 -0.62 -22.37 24.75
C SER A 169 0.21 -21.15 24.30
N SER A 170 1.28 -20.84 25.05
CA SER A 170 2.25 -19.79 24.68
C SER A 170 2.84 -20.00 23.28
N LYS A 171 3.05 -21.26 22.88
CA LYS A 171 3.49 -21.62 21.53
C LYS A 171 2.44 -21.21 20.47
N THR A 172 1.16 -21.42 20.77
CA THR A 172 0.05 -21.03 19.89
C THR A 172 -0.05 -19.51 19.79
N VAL A 173 0.11 -18.76 20.87
CA VAL A 173 0.18 -17.28 20.88
C VAL A 173 1.31 -16.81 19.95
N TRP A 174 2.50 -17.39 20.11
CA TRP A 174 3.66 -17.04 19.29
C TRP A 174 3.39 -17.29 17.81
N THR A 175 2.78 -18.44 17.47
CA THR A 175 2.44 -18.80 16.09
C THR A 175 1.44 -17.83 15.47
N HIS A 176 0.37 -17.46 16.19
CA HIS A 176 -0.59 -16.47 15.70
C HIS A 176 0.02 -15.09 15.57
N ARG A 177 0.85 -14.65 16.52
CA ARG A 177 1.58 -13.39 16.43
C ARG A 177 2.47 -13.35 15.20
N ARG A 178 3.21 -14.43 14.94
CA ARG A 178 4.07 -14.54 13.75
C ARG A 178 3.26 -14.46 12.47
N ARG A 179 2.15 -15.18 12.38
CA ARG A 179 1.23 -15.13 11.25
C ARG A 179 0.64 -13.74 11.04
N ALA A 180 0.26 -13.06 12.11
CA ALA A 180 -0.22 -11.69 12.05
C ALA A 180 0.87 -10.74 11.50
N MET A 181 2.10 -10.87 12.00
CA MET A 181 3.25 -10.10 11.49
C MET A 181 3.49 -10.35 10.00
N ASP A 182 3.47 -11.61 9.56
CA ASP A 182 3.67 -11.98 8.15
C ASP A 182 2.54 -11.43 7.27
N LYS A 183 1.28 -11.51 7.72
CA LYS A 183 0.14 -10.90 7.00
C LYS A 183 0.24 -9.38 6.88
N LEU A 184 0.79 -8.72 7.88
CA LEU A 184 1.02 -7.28 7.87
C LEU A 184 2.33 -6.88 7.15
N GLY A 185 3.18 -7.86 6.81
CA GLY A 185 4.45 -7.63 6.13
C GLY A 185 5.53 -7.04 7.03
N VAL A 186 5.41 -7.20 8.36
CA VAL A 186 6.40 -6.72 9.32
C VAL A 186 7.23 -7.87 9.87
N LYS A 187 8.55 -7.65 9.99
CA LYS A 187 9.50 -8.68 10.44
C LYS A 187 9.89 -8.56 11.90
N ARG A 188 9.81 -7.36 12.47
CA ARG A 188 10.29 -7.05 13.83
C ARG A 188 9.12 -6.66 14.73
N LEU A 189 9.20 -7.04 16.01
CA LEU A 189 8.15 -6.79 16.99
C LEU A 189 7.85 -5.29 17.17
N HIS A 190 8.87 -4.42 17.18
CA HIS A 190 8.67 -2.98 17.31
C HIS A 190 7.87 -2.40 16.12
N GLN A 191 8.07 -2.92 14.89
CA GLN A 191 7.26 -2.52 13.73
C GLN A 191 5.79 -2.93 13.92
N PHE A 192 5.58 -4.14 14.46
CA PHE A 192 4.24 -4.67 14.73
C PHE A 192 3.48 -3.83 15.76
N ILE A 193 4.13 -3.45 16.86
CA ILE A 193 3.54 -2.62 17.92
C ILE A 193 3.20 -1.21 17.42
N ASN A 194 3.99 -0.66 16.49
CA ASN A 194 3.80 0.68 15.96
C ASN A 194 2.69 0.80 14.90
N ILE A 195 2.09 -0.31 14.45
CA ILE A 195 0.95 -0.26 13.54
C ILE A 195 -0.27 0.33 14.27
N PRO A 196 -0.93 1.37 13.75
CA PRO A 196 -2.14 1.91 14.36
C PRO A 196 -3.28 0.89 14.42
N CYS A 197 -3.99 0.81 15.55
CA CYS A 197 -5.15 -0.08 15.69
C CYS A 197 -6.24 0.21 14.66
N SER A 198 -6.43 1.48 14.29
CA SER A 198 -7.41 1.90 13.28
C SER A 198 -7.23 1.23 11.91
N LEU A 199 -6.01 0.77 11.58
CA LEU A 199 -5.75 0.04 10.34
C LEU A 199 -6.24 -1.42 10.36
N ILE A 200 -6.57 -1.93 11.54
CA ILE A 200 -6.93 -3.34 11.76
C ILE A 200 -8.40 -3.50 12.17
N SER A 201 -8.99 -2.42 12.69
CA SER A 201 -10.31 -2.44 13.34
C SER A 201 -11.49 -2.12 12.42
N GLU A 202 -11.36 -2.03 11.10
CA GLU A 202 -12.48 -1.71 10.19
C GLU A 202 -13.68 -2.69 10.22
N ASN A 203 -13.69 -3.69 11.14
CA ASN A 203 -14.81 -4.61 11.32
C ASN A 203 -15.11 -4.95 12.79
N ILE A 204 -14.85 -4.06 13.71
CA ILE A 204 -15.43 -4.17 15.04
C ILE A 204 -16.57 -3.14 15.12
N GLN A 205 -17.74 -3.50 14.59
CA GLN A 205 -18.98 -3.00 15.18
C GLN A 205 -19.07 -3.63 16.58
N LEU A 206 -18.91 -2.79 17.60
CA LEU A 206 -19.29 -3.08 18.98
C LEU A 206 -20.80 -3.27 19.08
#